data_90493c57359fff28158b8abbe3bfc956
#
_entry.id   90493c57359fff28158b8abbe3bfc956
#
_cell.length_a   1.000
_cell.length_b   1.000
_cell.length_c   1.000
_cell.angle_alpha   90.00
_cell.angle_beta   90.00
_cell.angle_gamma   90.00
#
_symmetry.space_group_name_H-M   'P 1'
#
loop_
_entity.id
_entity.type
_entity.pdbx_description
1 polymer ?
#
loop_
_entity_poly.entity_id
_entity_poly.type
_entity_poly.pdbx_seq_one_letter_code
_entity_poly.pdbx_strand_id
1 'polypeptide(L)'
;MTLTSLKKILLIAVVFLSTSCTTILVETTGSEGISEDPTERTTGARVEDQSIETKVIVNMKSQEPEFRKANFDVISHNGVVLLVGQVASNELKNQASEIASQASTKIKRIHNELEVAGKTSLLARSNDTWIATKVRTQLLANRSVPSGQVRVIAENGAVYLMGIIDQKNGDDAALLARNVSGVTKVIKVFEYIN
;
A
#
# COMPACT_ATOMS: atom_id res chain seq x y z
N MET A 1 49.86 12.62 -21.83
CA MET A 1 48.77 13.32 -21.11
C MET A 1 49.28 13.52 -19.67
N THR A 2 49.51 14.76 -19.25
CA THR A 2 50.14 15.07 -17.96
C THR A 2 49.16 14.93 -16.80
N LEU A 3 49.63 14.48 -15.64
CA LEU A 3 48.84 14.29 -14.41
C LEU A 3 48.01 15.53 -14.01
N THR A 4 48.48 16.74 -14.37
CA THR A 4 47.79 18.01 -14.21
C THR A 4 46.59 18.18 -15.13
N SER A 5 46.62 17.61 -16.34
CA SER A 5 45.50 17.62 -17.29
C SER A 5 44.39 16.73 -16.82
N LEU A 6 44.73 15.54 -16.26
CA LEU A 6 43.75 14.58 -15.72
C LEU A 6 43.02 15.13 -14.47
N LYS A 7 43.76 15.84 -13.58
CA LYS A 7 43.15 16.52 -12.41
C LYS A 7 42.20 17.66 -12.80
N LYS A 8 42.52 18.43 -13.87
CA LYS A 8 41.61 19.48 -14.37
C LYS A 8 40.35 18.91 -15.00
N ILE A 9 40.45 17.79 -15.74
CA ILE A 9 39.29 17.10 -16.31
C ILE A 9 38.41 16.51 -15.22
N LEU A 10 39.00 15.93 -14.18
CA LEU A 10 38.26 15.39 -13.02
C LEU A 10 37.56 16.51 -12.23
N LEU A 11 38.19 17.65 -12.04
CA LEU A 11 37.59 18.81 -11.36
C LEU A 11 36.41 19.39 -12.14
N ILE A 12 36.51 19.48 -13.47
CA ILE A 12 35.42 19.93 -14.34
C ILE A 12 34.26 18.95 -14.32
N ALA A 13 34.52 17.64 -14.31
CA ALA A 13 33.48 16.61 -14.21
C ALA A 13 32.71 16.68 -12.88
N VAL A 14 33.38 16.97 -11.77
CA VAL A 14 32.75 17.13 -10.44
C VAL A 14 31.85 18.38 -10.39
N VAL A 15 32.25 19.46 -11.04
CA VAL A 15 31.45 20.73 -11.10
C VAL A 15 30.18 20.51 -11.94
N PHE A 16 30.21 19.69 -13.00
CA PHE A 16 29.01 19.38 -13.81
C PHE A 16 28.02 18.45 -13.10
N LEU A 17 28.47 17.66 -12.11
CA LEU A 17 27.57 16.79 -11.31
C LEU A 17 26.81 17.55 -10.21
N SER A 18 27.16 18.81 -9.95
CA SER A 18 26.48 19.65 -8.94
C SER A 18 25.38 20.56 -9.50
N THR A 19 25.08 20.49 -10.82
CA THR A 19 23.85 21.11 -11.35
C THR A 19 22.67 20.33 -10.80
N SER A 20 22.03 20.89 -9.80
CA SER A 20 20.99 20.24 -9.02
C SER A 20 19.85 19.77 -9.95
N CYS A 21 19.32 18.57 -9.68
CA CYS A 21 18.16 18.01 -10.38
C CYS A 21 16.96 18.97 -10.44
N THR A 22 16.91 19.96 -9.57
CA THR A 22 15.90 21.02 -9.52
C THR A 22 15.89 21.91 -10.76
N THR A 23 17.05 22.23 -11.34
CA THR A 23 17.11 23.13 -12.51
C THR A 23 16.49 22.48 -13.75
N ILE A 24 16.72 21.16 -13.93
CA ILE A 24 16.14 20.39 -15.04
C ILE A 24 14.62 20.29 -14.87
N LEU A 25 14.14 20.06 -13.65
CA LEU A 25 12.71 19.99 -13.35
C LEU A 25 12.00 21.32 -13.63
N VAL A 26 12.59 22.47 -13.27
CA VAL A 26 12.02 23.79 -13.54
C VAL A 26 11.88 24.04 -15.03
N GLU A 27 12.88 23.67 -15.84
CA GLU A 27 12.83 23.87 -17.31
C GLU A 27 11.82 22.94 -18.01
N THR A 28 11.55 21.77 -17.45
CA THR A 28 10.63 20.78 -18.06
C THR A 28 9.18 20.93 -17.61
N THR A 29 8.92 21.59 -16.48
CA THR A 29 7.57 21.69 -15.90
C THR A 29 6.76 22.89 -16.41
N GLY A 30 7.38 23.82 -17.10
CA GLY A 30 6.72 25.03 -17.64
C GLY A 30 6.22 25.98 -16.54
N SER A 31 5.26 26.83 -16.87
CA SER A 31 4.72 27.86 -15.96
C SER A 31 3.71 27.32 -14.92
N GLU A 32 3.22 26.09 -15.07
CA GLU A 32 2.18 25.53 -14.18
C GLU A 32 2.75 24.92 -12.89
N GLY A 33 4.07 24.69 -12.84
CA GLY A 33 4.71 24.09 -11.68
C GLY A 33 4.33 22.62 -11.50
N ILE A 34 4.69 22.04 -10.35
CA ILE A 34 4.32 20.67 -9.96
C ILE A 34 3.16 20.78 -8.95
N SER A 35 1.98 20.29 -9.34
CA SER A 35 0.84 20.14 -8.44
C SER A 35 0.71 18.66 -8.01
N GLU A 36 0.39 18.45 -6.75
CA GLU A 36 0.06 17.09 -6.26
C GLU A 36 -1.42 16.81 -6.46
N ASP A 37 -1.74 15.64 -7.01
CA ASP A 37 -3.12 15.15 -7.06
C ASP A 37 -3.48 14.61 -5.65
N PRO A 38 -4.48 15.17 -4.97
CA PRO A 38 -4.87 14.74 -3.62
C PRO A 38 -5.39 13.30 -3.57
N THR A 39 -5.73 12.71 -4.72
CA THR A 39 -6.19 11.33 -4.83
C THR A 39 -5.05 10.33 -5.04
N GLU A 40 -3.84 10.82 -5.31
CA GLU A 40 -2.66 9.99 -5.51
C GLU A 40 -1.70 10.07 -4.33
N ARG A 41 -1.06 8.95 -4.02
CA ARG A 41 0.04 8.93 -3.05
C ARG A 41 1.29 9.53 -3.66
N THR A 42 1.92 10.45 -2.95
CA THR A 42 3.27 10.91 -3.30
C THR A 42 4.28 9.76 -3.28
N THR A 43 5.41 9.92 -3.95
CA THR A 43 6.51 8.94 -3.88
C THR A 43 7.01 8.77 -2.45
N GLY A 44 7.08 9.87 -1.67
CA GLY A 44 7.43 9.83 -0.25
C GLY A 44 6.45 8.98 0.57
N ALA A 45 5.14 9.14 0.34
CA ALA A 45 4.11 8.34 1.01
C ALA A 45 4.22 6.85 0.66
N ARG A 46 4.57 6.51 -0.58
CA ARG A 46 4.79 5.09 -0.98
C ARG A 46 5.99 4.47 -0.26
N VAL A 47 7.08 5.20 -0.11
CA VAL A 47 8.26 4.74 0.64
C VAL A 47 7.95 4.60 2.13
N GLU A 48 7.20 5.55 2.70
CA GLU A 48 6.77 5.47 4.10
C GLU A 48 5.83 4.30 4.34
N ASP A 49 4.87 4.05 3.44
CA ASP A 49 3.99 2.87 3.53
C ASP A 49 4.79 1.56 3.55
N GLN A 50 5.79 1.41 2.67
CA GLN A 50 6.67 0.24 2.65
C GLN A 50 7.48 0.11 3.96
N SER A 51 7.92 1.23 4.53
CA SER A 51 8.59 1.27 5.83
C SER A 51 7.66 0.82 6.96
N ILE A 52 6.40 1.28 6.95
CA ILE A 52 5.36 0.89 7.91
C ILE A 52 5.10 -0.61 7.83
N GLU A 53 4.83 -1.15 6.63
CA GLU A 53 4.60 -2.59 6.42
C GLU A 53 5.75 -3.42 7.02
N THR A 54 6.99 -3.04 6.70
CA THR A 54 8.19 -3.74 7.20
C THR A 54 8.31 -3.68 8.72
N LYS A 55 8.14 -2.49 9.32
CA LYS A 55 8.25 -2.30 10.77
C LYS A 55 7.19 -3.11 11.52
N VAL A 56 5.93 -3.07 11.05
CA VAL A 56 4.84 -3.82 11.67
C VAL A 56 5.11 -5.32 11.62
N ILE A 57 5.47 -5.87 10.45
CA ILE A 57 5.78 -7.31 10.30
C ILE A 57 6.95 -7.73 11.20
N VAL A 58 8.03 -6.94 11.22
CA VAL A 58 9.21 -7.25 12.03
C VAL A 58 8.86 -7.19 13.51
N ASN A 59 8.17 -6.14 13.95
CA ASN A 59 7.79 -5.98 15.35
C ASN A 59 6.86 -7.10 15.82
N MET A 60 5.82 -7.44 15.03
CA MET A 60 4.92 -8.56 15.35
C MET A 60 5.71 -9.86 15.55
N LYS A 61 6.56 -10.21 14.58
CA LYS A 61 7.35 -11.47 14.65
C LYS A 61 8.46 -11.47 15.70
N SER A 62 8.91 -10.29 16.15
CA SER A 62 9.97 -10.18 17.17
C SER A 62 9.41 -10.16 18.58
N GLN A 63 8.31 -9.44 18.80
CA GLN A 63 7.73 -9.26 20.13
C GLN A 63 6.88 -10.47 20.54
N GLU A 64 6.21 -11.11 19.56
CA GLU A 64 5.39 -12.28 19.83
C GLU A 64 5.73 -13.43 18.85
N PRO A 65 6.43 -14.51 19.34
CA PRO A 65 6.88 -15.61 18.48
C PRO A 65 5.77 -16.36 17.75
N GLU A 66 4.54 -16.36 18.26
CA GLU A 66 3.41 -17.04 17.61
C GLU A 66 3.07 -16.42 16.24
N PHE A 67 3.37 -15.12 15.99
CA PHE A 67 3.22 -14.52 14.67
C PHE A 67 4.16 -15.13 13.62
N ARG A 68 5.27 -15.77 14.01
CA ARG A 68 6.13 -16.51 13.06
C ARG A 68 5.44 -17.74 12.49
N LYS A 69 4.47 -18.28 13.23
CA LYS A 69 3.67 -19.45 12.83
C LYS A 69 2.37 -19.04 12.14
N ALA A 70 1.93 -17.81 12.31
CA ALA A 70 0.71 -17.28 11.72
C ALA A 70 0.89 -17.04 10.21
N ASN A 71 -0.23 -16.94 9.49
CA ASN A 71 -0.26 -16.52 8.10
C ASN A 71 -0.99 -15.19 8.03
N PHE A 72 -0.24 -14.11 7.89
CA PHE A 72 -0.81 -12.76 7.82
C PHE A 72 -0.03 -11.87 6.86
N ASP A 73 -0.73 -10.89 6.33
CA ASP A 73 -0.18 -9.80 5.55
C ASP A 73 -0.48 -8.45 6.21
N VAL A 74 0.45 -7.51 6.03
CA VAL A 74 0.33 -6.13 6.46
C VAL A 74 0.40 -5.26 5.22
N ILE A 75 -0.61 -4.46 4.98
CA ILE A 75 -0.71 -3.57 3.84
C ILE A 75 -0.87 -2.15 4.34
N SER A 76 -0.05 -1.22 3.88
CA SER A 76 -0.20 0.21 4.16
C SER A 76 -0.54 0.99 2.90
N HIS A 77 -1.42 1.97 3.03
CA HIS A 77 -1.78 2.89 1.98
C HIS A 77 -2.04 4.28 2.58
N ASN A 78 -1.12 5.21 2.32
CA ASN A 78 -1.13 6.57 2.87
C ASN A 78 -1.25 6.59 4.42
N GLY A 79 -0.58 5.64 5.10
CA GLY A 79 -0.63 5.49 6.56
C GLY A 79 -1.89 4.79 7.09
N VAL A 80 -2.83 4.39 6.24
CA VAL A 80 -3.91 3.48 6.63
C VAL A 80 -3.40 2.06 6.51
N VAL A 81 -3.35 1.35 7.64
CA VAL A 81 -2.82 -0.02 7.74
C VAL A 81 -3.96 -1.03 7.78
N LEU A 82 -3.85 -2.06 6.96
CA LEU A 82 -4.72 -3.22 6.95
C LEU A 82 -3.93 -4.45 7.38
N LEU A 83 -4.42 -5.17 8.38
CA LEU A 83 -3.92 -6.47 8.82
C LEU A 83 -4.91 -7.52 8.37
N VAL A 84 -4.51 -8.48 7.54
CA VAL A 84 -5.35 -9.58 7.05
C VAL A 84 -4.65 -10.92 7.24
N GLY A 85 -5.41 -12.00 7.24
CA GLY A 85 -4.89 -13.35 7.38
C GLY A 85 -5.40 -14.05 8.63
N GLN A 86 -4.68 -15.06 9.12
CA GLN A 86 -5.12 -15.93 10.20
C GLN A 86 -4.14 -15.95 11.37
N VAL A 87 -4.69 -15.84 12.56
CA VAL A 87 -3.99 -15.98 13.84
C VAL A 87 -4.64 -17.05 14.72
N ALA A 88 -3.89 -17.55 15.70
CA ALA A 88 -4.35 -18.68 16.51
C ALA A 88 -5.36 -18.29 17.60
N SER A 89 -5.42 -17.00 17.99
CA SER A 89 -6.29 -16.58 19.10
C SER A 89 -6.70 -15.10 18.98
N ASN A 90 -7.73 -14.72 19.76
CA ASN A 90 -8.16 -13.33 19.87
C ASN A 90 -7.08 -12.44 20.55
N GLU A 91 -6.31 -13.02 21.47
CA GLU A 91 -5.20 -12.32 22.14
C GLU A 91 -4.17 -11.89 21.09
N LEU A 92 -3.76 -12.79 20.18
CA LEU A 92 -2.86 -12.45 19.08
C LEU A 92 -3.44 -11.40 18.15
N LYS A 93 -4.75 -11.50 17.84
CA LYS A 93 -5.43 -10.47 17.04
C LYS A 93 -5.36 -9.09 17.70
N ASN A 94 -5.59 -9.02 19.01
CA ASN A 94 -5.52 -7.75 19.74
C ASN A 94 -4.09 -7.21 19.83
N GLN A 95 -3.12 -8.08 20.16
CA GLN A 95 -1.70 -7.73 20.16
C GLN A 95 -1.20 -7.21 18.82
N ALA A 96 -1.71 -7.76 17.69
CA ALA A 96 -1.37 -7.27 16.36
C ALA A 96 -1.70 -5.78 16.19
N SER A 97 -2.89 -5.35 16.66
CA SER A 97 -3.28 -3.93 16.62
C SER A 97 -2.39 -3.06 17.51
N GLU A 98 -2.08 -3.54 18.71
CA GLU A 98 -1.24 -2.81 19.66
C GLU A 98 0.19 -2.63 19.10
N ILE A 99 0.83 -3.71 18.66
CA ILE A 99 2.17 -3.68 18.07
C ILE A 99 2.20 -2.79 16.82
N ALA A 100 1.19 -2.90 15.95
CA ALA A 100 1.10 -2.09 14.75
C ALA A 100 0.99 -0.60 15.09
N SER A 101 0.20 -0.23 16.10
CA SER A 101 0.00 1.18 16.50
C SER A 101 1.30 1.85 16.97
N GLN A 102 2.22 1.08 17.51
CA GLN A 102 3.52 1.55 18.03
C GLN A 102 4.63 1.55 16.96
N ALA A 103 4.37 0.97 15.78
CA ALA A 103 5.43 0.77 14.77
C ALA A 103 5.86 2.07 14.06
N SER A 104 4.95 3.03 13.90
CA SER A 104 5.26 4.33 13.27
C SER A 104 4.25 5.40 13.67
N THR A 105 4.73 6.61 13.93
CA THR A 105 3.89 7.81 14.15
C THR A 105 3.16 8.28 12.89
N LYS A 106 3.47 7.70 11.74
CA LYS A 106 2.84 7.99 10.46
C LYS A 106 1.59 7.16 10.20
N ILE A 107 1.31 6.17 11.05
CA ILE A 107 0.08 5.38 10.96
C ILE A 107 -1.09 6.25 11.40
N LYS A 108 -2.04 6.45 10.49
CA LYS A 108 -3.26 7.23 10.68
C LYS A 108 -4.39 6.37 11.26
N ARG A 109 -4.49 5.13 10.80
CA ARG A 109 -5.58 4.20 11.16
C ARG A 109 -5.16 2.76 10.92
N ILE A 110 -5.68 1.84 11.74
CA ILE A 110 -5.45 0.41 11.60
C ILE A 110 -6.81 -0.29 11.44
N HIS A 111 -6.92 -1.09 10.39
CA HIS A 111 -8.00 -2.03 10.17
C HIS A 111 -7.47 -3.45 10.45
N ASN A 112 -7.88 -4.01 11.58
CA ASN A 112 -7.48 -5.35 11.97
C ASN A 112 -8.57 -6.34 11.57
N GLU A 113 -8.40 -6.90 10.38
CA GLU A 113 -9.28 -7.91 9.78
C GLU A 113 -8.68 -9.33 9.89
N LEU A 114 -7.73 -9.54 10.82
CA LEU A 114 -7.23 -10.88 11.13
C LEU A 114 -8.36 -11.79 11.62
N GLU A 115 -8.41 -13.00 11.10
CA GLU A 115 -9.37 -14.02 11.53
C GLU A 115 -8.73 -15.01 12.51
N VAL A 116 -9.48 -15.40 13.55
CA VAL A 116 -9.04 -16.47 14.45
C VAL A 116 -9.39 -17.81 13.81
N ALA A 117 -8.42 -18.38 13.11
CA ALA A 117 -8.60 -19.63 12.36
C ALA A 117 -7.26 -20.35 12.16
N GLY A 118 -7.33 -21.60 11.75
CA GLY A 118 -6.17 -22.33 11.23
C GLY A 118 -5.67 -21.73 9.93
N LYS A 119 -4.42 -22.07 9.54
CA LYS A 119 -3.80 -21.56 8.32
C LYS A 119 -4.64 -21.85 7.08
N THR A 120 -4.85 -20.84 6.26
CA THR A 120 -5.51 -20.97 4.95
C THR A 120 -4.70 -21.88 4.02
N SER A 121 -5.41 -22.73 3.28
CA SER A 121 -4.79 -23.64 2.32
C SER A 121 -4.19 -22.90 1.11
N LEU A 122 -3.23 -23.53 0.42
CA LEU A 122 -2.68 -22.98 -0.83
C LEU A 122 -3.74 -22.78 -1.92
N LEU A 123 -4.75 -23.66 -1.95
CA LEU A 123 -5.88 -23.53 -2.90
C LEU A 123 -6.72 -22.29 -2.63
N ALA A 124 -6.99 -21.99 -1.35
CA ALA A 124 -7.72 -20.78 -0.98
C ALA A 124 -6.96 -19.51 -1.41
N ARG A 125 -5.65 -19.45 -1.19
CA ARG A 125 -4.80 -18.32 -1.62
C ARG A 125 -4.78 -18.15 -3.14
N SER A 126 -4.73 -19.23 -3.90
CA SER A 126 -4.84 -19.19 -5.37
C SER A 126 -6.18 -18.61 -5.81
N ASN A 127 -7.27 -19.01 -5.10
CA ASN A 127 -8.59 -18.45 -5.34
C ASN A 127 -8.66 -16.94 -5.04
N ASP A 128 -8.06 -16.50 -3.93
CA ASP A 128 -8.02 -15.08 -3.55
C ASP A 128 -7.28 -14.23 -4.59
N THR A 129 -6.15 -14.73 -5.11
CA THR A 129 -5.43 -14.07 -6.22
C THR A 129 -6.32 -13.93 -7.46
N TRP A 130 -7.10 -14.96 -7.78
CA TRP A 130 -8.03 -14.95 -8.89
C TRP A 130 -9.20 -13.98 -8.65
N ILE A 131 -9.77 -13.97 -7.44
CA ILE A 131 -10.81 -13.01 -7.03
C ILE A 131 -10.30 -11.57 -7.17
N ALA A 132 -9.13 -11.26 -6.60
CA ALA A 132 -8.53 -9.93 -6.69
C ALA A 132 -8.31 -9.49 -8.14
N THR A 133 -7.88 -10.41 -9.01
CA THR A 133 -7.69 -10.13 -10.44
C THR A 133 -9.01 -9.82 -11.14
N LYS A 134 -10.06 -10.60 -10.89
CA LYS A 134 -11.40 -10.34 -11.45
C LYS A 134 -11.96 -8.99 -11.00
N VAL A 135 -11.82 -8.67 -9.70
CA VAL A 135 -12.27 -7.37 -9.17
C VAL A 135 -11.52 -6.23 -9.84
N ARG A 136 -10.18 -6.30 -9.96
CA ARG A 136 -9.39 -5.27 -10.65
C ARG A 136 -9.83 -5.10 -12.10
N THR A 137 -10.05 -6.19 -12.82
CA THR A 137 -10.53 -6.15 -14.20
C THR A 137 -11.91 -5.49 -14.29
N GLN A 138 -12.82 -5.81 -13.37
CA GLN A 138 -14.14 -5.20 -13.32
C GLN A 138 -14.09 -3.69 -13.05
N LEU A 139 -13.23 -3.25 -12.11
CA LEU A 139 -13.00 -1.84 -11.84
C LEU A 139 -12.38 -1.12 -13.05
N LEU A 140 -11.39 -1.72 -13.72
CA LEU A 140 -10.76 -1.17 -14.92
C LEU A 140 -11.74 -1.03 -16.10
N ALA A 141 -12.67 -1.97 -16.26
CA ALA A 141 -13.68 -1.94 -17.32
C ALA A 141 -14.75 -0.86 -17.08
N ASN A 142 -14.91 -0.41 -15.84
CA ASN A 142 -15.91 0.59 -15.47
C ASN A 142 -15.28 1.99 -15.43
N ARG A 143 -15.69 2.85 -16.35
CA ARG A 143 -15.14 4.21 -16.49
C ARG A 143 -15.60 5.19 -15.39
N SER A 144 -16.63 4.84 -14.61
CA SER A 144 -17.14 5.71 -13.53
C SER A 144 -16.33 5.60 -12.24
N VAL A 145 -15.44 4.59 -12.11
CA VAL A 145 -14.59 4.43 -10.95
C VAL A 145 -13.13 4.68 -11.36
N PRO A 146 -12.40 5.56 -10.65
CA PRO A 146 -10.97 5.79 -10.89
C PRO A 146 -10.17 4.58 -10.38
N SER A 147 -10.13 3.52 -11.17
CA SER A 147 -9.55 2.22 -10.80
C SER A 147 -8.07 2.29 -10.41
N GLY A 148 -7.32 3.29 -10.92
CA GLY A 148 -5.92 3.54 -10.54
C GLY A 148 -5.74 3.97 -9.08
N GLN A 149 -6.79 4.52 -8.46
CA GLN A 149 -6.80 4.95 -7.06
C GLN A 149 -7.21 3.82 -6.09
N VAL A 150 -7.67 2.66 -6.61
CA VAL A 150 -8.19 1.56 -5.80
C VAL A 150 -7.21 0.40 -5.76
N ARG A 151 -6.63 0.13 -4.59
CA ARG A 151 -5.86 -1.09 -4.31
C ARG A 151 -6.82 -2.18 -3.86
N VAL A 152 -6.80 -3.32 -4.53
CA VAL A 152 -7.66 -4.48 -4.24
C VAL A 152 -6.83 -5.58 -3.57
N ILE A 153 -7.25 -6.00 -2.40
CA ILE A 153 -6.71 -7.13 -1.64
C ILE A 153 -7.82 -8.16 -1.47
N ALA A 154 -7.53 -9.43 -1.62
CA ALA A 154 -8.47 -10.51 -1.32
C ALA A 154 -7.82 -11.48 -0.33
N GLU A 155 -8.58 -11.87 0.69
CA GLU A 155 -8.18 -12.85 1.69
C GLU A 155 -9.41 -13.66 2.10
N ASN A 156 -9.33 -14.99 1.94
CA ASN A 156 -10.40 -15.94 2.28
C ASN A 156 -11.77 -15.56 1.67
N GLY A 157 -11.78 -15.08 0.41
CA GLY A 157 -12.98 -14.63 -0.30
C GLY A 157 -13.48 -13.23 0.09
N ALA A 158 -12.97 -12.64 1.16
CA ALA A 158 -13.23 -11.25 1.50
C ALA A 158 -12.36 -10.31 0.64
N VAL A 159 -12.94 -9.24 0.14
CA VAL A 159 -12.26 -8.22 -0.68
C VAL A 159 -12.15 -6.92 0.13
N TYR A 160 -10.95 -6.40 0.23
CA TYR A 160 -10.62 -5.13 0.87
C TYR A 160 -10.25 -4.14 -0.21
N LEU A 161 -10.90 -2.99 -0.20
CA LEU A 161 -10.65 -1.89 -1.14
C LEU A 161 -10.01 -0.75 -0.39
N MET A 162 -8.76 -0.42 -0.74
CA MET A 162 -7.97 0.67 -0.15
C MET A 162 -7.69 1.73 -1.21
N GLY A 163 -7.51 2.97 -0.78
CA GLY A 163 -7.19 4.08 -1.67
C GLY A 163 -7.58 5.41 -1.09
N ILE A 164 -7.24 6.50 -1.78
CA ILE A 164 -7.70 7.86 -1.49
C ILE A 164 -8.74 8.18 -2.56
N ILE A 165 -10.00 8.35 -2.16
CA ILE A 165 -11.12 8.41 -3.10
C ILE A 165 -12.29 9.18 -2.48
N ASP A 166 -13.16 9.75 -3.29
CA ASP A 166 -14.41 10.30 -2.79
C ASP A 166 -15.43 9.20 -2.40
N GLN A 167 -16.43 9.58 -1.59
CA GLN A 167 -17.40 8.65 -1.03
C GLN A 167 -18.18 7.91 -2.13
N LYS A 168 -18.62 8.65 -3.18
CA LYS A 168 -19.43 8.10 -4.26
C LYS A 168 -18.67 7.03 -5.05
N ASN A 169 -17.45 7.35 -5.47
CA ASN A 169 -16.60 6.42 -6.22
C ASN A 169 -16.21 5.20 -5.37
N GLY A 170 -15.99 5.38 -4.06
CA GLY A 170 -15.73 4.29 -3.12
C GLY A 170 -16.93 3.34 -2.97
N ASP A 171 -18.15 3.88 -2.97
CA ASP A 171 -19.40 3.09 -2.94
C ASP A 171 -19.61 2.34 -4.24
N ASP A 172 -19.41 2.99 -5.38
CA ASP A 172 -19.50 2.40 -6.71
C ASP A 172 -18.46 1.26 -6.87
N ALA A 173 -17.22 1.48 -6.41
CA ALA A 173 -16.18 0.44 -6.41
C ALA A 173 -16.58 -0.78 -5.56
N ALA A 174 -17.15 -0.56 -4.38
CA ALA A 174 -17.60 -1.64 -3.51
C ALA A 174 -18.78 -2.41 -4.12
N LEU A 175 -19.70 -1.73 -4.81
CA LEU A 175 -20.82 -2.37 -5.50
C LEU A 175 -20.31 -3.26 -6.65
N LEU A 176 -19.38 -2.77 -7.45
CA LEU A 176 -18.76 -3.55 -8.52
C LEU A 176 -18.03 -4.79 -7.99
N ALA A 177 -17.24 -4.63 -6.93
CA ALA A 177 -16.50 -5.73 -6.31
C ALA A 177 -17.44 -6.81 -5.76
N ARG A 178 -18.56 -6.41 -5.15
CA ARG A 178 -19.56 -7.35 -4.59
C ARG A 178 -20.16 -8.27 -5.64
N ASN A 179 -20.32 -7.80 -6.88
CA ASN A 179 -20.91 -8.55 -7.98
C ASN A 179 -19.95 -9.56 -8.63
N VAL A 180 -18.69 -9.61 -8.19
CA VAL A 180 -17.69 -10.53 -8.74
C VAL A 180 -17.86 -11.92 -8.12
N SER A 181 -17.96 -12.93 -8.96
CA SER A 181 -18.09 -14.33 -8.51
C SER A 181 -16.91 -14.76 -7.66
N GLY A 182 -17.22 -15.32 -6.49
CA GLY A 182 -16.28 -15.75 -5.47
C GLY A 182 -16.05 -14.74 -4.34
N VAL A 183 -16.54 -13.51 -4.48
CA VAL A 183 -16.51 -12.51 -3.40
C VAL A 183 -17.61 -12.81 -2.39
N THR A 184 -17.22 -13.02 -1.14
CA THR A 184 -18.14 -13.29 -0.01
C THR A 184 -18.46 -12.02 0.77
N LYS A 185 -17.50 -11.07 0.86
CA LYS A 185 -17.62 -9.84 1.62
C LYS A 185 -16.77 -8.75 0.97
N VAL A 186 -17.22 -7.50 1.03
CA VAL A 186 -16.43 -6.33 0.61
C VAL A 186 -16.31 -5.37 1.77
N ILE A 187 -15.07 -5.00 2.10
CA ILE A 187 -14.71 -4.07 3.16
C ILE A 187 -14.04 -2.84 2.55
N LYS A 188 -14.61 -1.67 2.83
CA LYS A 188 -14.06 -0.38 2.41
C LYS A 188 -13.03 0.10 3.45
N VAL A 189 -11.77 0.20 3.04
CA VAL A 189 -10.63 0.67 3.83
C VAL A 189 -10.08 1.95 3.20
N PHE A 190 -10.97 2.77 2.69
CA PHE A 190 -10.62 4.01 1.99
C PHE A 190 -10.30 5.15 2.96
N GLU A 191 -9.42 6.05 2.51
CA GLU A 191 -9.32 7.41 2.99
C GLU A 191 -10.21 8.27 2.08
N TYR A 192 -11.25 8.87 2.65
CA TYR A 192 -12.18 9.68 1.88
C TYR A 192 -11.73 11.13 1.82
N ILE A 193 -11.78 11.68 0.61
CA ILE A 193 -11.64 13.11 0.34
C ILE A 193 -13.04 13.72 0.10
N ASN A 194 -13.19 14.97 0.48
CA ASN A 194 -14.43 15.73 0.26
C ASN A 194 -14.44 16.38 -1.11
#